data_968171f5066a05875278037af805ec2b
#
_entry.id   968171f5066a05875278037af805ec2b
#
_cell.length_a   1.000
_cell.length_b   1.000
_cell.length_c   1.000
_cell.angle_alpha   90.00
_cell.angle_beta   90.00
_cell.angle_gamma   90.00
#
_symmetry.space_group_name_H-M   'P 1'
#
loop_
_entity.id
_entity.type
_entity.pdbx_description
1 polymer ?
#
loop_
_entity_poly.entity_id
_entity_poly.type
_entity_poly.pdbx_seq_one_letter_code
_entity_poly.pdbx_strand_id
1 'polypeptide(L)'
;MELAKSLNRLGTESAFSVLAEAKKLEAQGKPMIHLGLGQPDFKTPKHVVEAAKKALDDGHHGYVLSNGILECRQAVTRWIKKRYSAEVDPERIIIMPGGKPTMHYAIQCFGEPGAEIIHPTPAFPIYESVSYTHLTLPTMDS
;
A
#
# COMPACT_ATOMS: atom_id res chain seq x y z
N MET A 1 -22.61 15.94 -13.97
CA MET A 1 -21.30 16.12 -13.26
C MET A 1 -20.29 15.30 -14.04
N GLU A 2 -19.28 15.93 -14.61
CA GLU A 2 -18.24 15.22 -15.36
C GLU A 2 -17.09 14.87 -14.42
N LEU A 3 -16.52 13.67 -14.59
CA LEU A 3 -15.34 13.22 -13.85
C LEU A 3 -14.08 13.93 -14.39
N ALA A 4 -13.08 14.10 -13.54
CA ALA A 4 -11.81 14.68 -13.96
C ALA A 4 -11.16 13.83 -15.08
N LYS A 5 -10.63 14.47 -16.12
CA LYS A 5 -9.98 13.80 -17.26
C LYS A 5 -8.80 12.90 -16.85
N SER A 6 -8.13 13.22 -15.72
CA SER A 6 -7.06 12.40 -15.15
C SER A 6 -7.52 10.98 -14.77
N LEU A 7 -8.78 10.79 -14.44
CA LEU A 7 -9.33 9.46 -14.11
C LEU A 7 -9.34 8.50 -15.30
N ASN A 8 -9.34 9.02 -16.53
CA ASN A 8 -9.26 8.18 -17.73
C ASN A 8 -7.88 7.50 -17.88
N ARG A 9 -6.88 7.96 -17.15
CA ARG A 9 -5.52 7.40 -17.13
C ARG A 9 -5.31 6.39 -15.99
N LEU A 10 -6.29 6.23 -15.10
CA LEU A 10 -6.21 5.24 -14.02
C LEU A 10 -6.34 3.83 -14.59
N GLY A 11 -5.27 3.06 -14.46
CA GLY A 11 -5.34 1.62 -14.60
C GLY A 11 -6.13 1.01 -13.46
N THR A 12 -6.96 0.01 -13.74
CA THR A 12 -7.66 -0.75 -12.70
C THR A 12 -6.80 -1.92 -12.24
N GLU A 13 -6.80 -2.18 -10.94
CA GLU A 13 -6.19 -3.36 -10.36
C GLU A 13 -7.03 -4.60 -10.75
N SER A 14 -6.63 -5.29 -11.83
CA SER A 14 -7.36 -6.42 -12.41
C SER A 14 -7.57 -7.59 -11.45
N ALA A 15 -6.71 -7.74 -10.42
CA ALA A 15 -6.80 -8.81 -9.45
C ALA A 15 -8.14 -8.86 -8.70
N PHE A 16 -8.73 -7.71 -8.37
CA PHE A 16 -10.03 -7.66 -7.69
C PHE A 16 -11.20 -7.97 -8.63
N SER A 17 -11.13 -7.56 -9.89
CA SER A 17 -12.14 -7.90 -10.89
C SER A 17 -12.13 -9.41 -11.21
N VAL A 18 -10.93 -10.00 -11.32
CA VAL A 18 -10.76 -11.45 -11.48
C VAL A 18 -11.30 -12.22 -10.27
N LEU A 19 -11.03 -11.74 -9.03
CA LEU A 19 -11.59 -12.36 -7.83
C LEU A 19 -13.11 -12.30 -7.80
N ALA A 20 -13.70 -11.17 -8.19
CA ALA A 20 -15.17 -11.04 -8.25
C ALA A 20 -15.80 -11.99 -9.26
N GLU A 21 -15.18 -12.20 -10.42
CA GLU A 21 -15.63 -13.15 -11.42
C GLU A 21 -15.48 -14.61 -10.95
N ALA A 22 -14.35 -14.94 -10.33
CA ALA A 22 -14.14 -16.26 -9.73
C ALA A 22 -15.20 -16.59 -8.69
N LYS A 23 -15.55 -15.63 -7.80
CA LYS A 23 -16.64 -15.82 -6.82
C LYS A 23 -18.01 -16.04 -7.45
N LYS A 24 -18.31 -15.42 -8.60
CA LYS A 24 -19.54 -15.68 -9.33
C LYS A 24 -19.59 -17.11 -9.88
N LEU A 25 -18.46 -17.62 -10.37
CA LEU A 25 -18.36 -18.99 -10.87
C LEU A 25 -18.48 -20.01 -9.73
N GLU A 26 -17.87 -19.74 -8.56
CA GLU A 26 -18.05 -20.56 -7.36
C GLU A 26 -19.51 -20.64 -6.91
N ALA A 27 -20.22 -19.50 -6.92
CA ALA A 27 -21.64 -19.45 -6.58
C ALA A 27 -22.51 -20.28 -7.55
N GLN A 28 -22.00 -20.58 -8.75
CA GLN A 28 -22.62 -21.49 -9.73
C GLN A 28 -22.19 -22.95 -9.54
N GLY A 29 -21.46 -23.28 -8.47
CA GLY A 29 -21.00 -24.64 -8.18
C GLY A 29 -19.74 -25.07 -8.95
N LYS A 30 -19.03 -24.15 -9.63
CA LYS A 30 -17.78 -24.48 -10.32
C LYS A 30 -16.61 -24.46 -9.32
N PRO A 31 -15.79 -25.52 -9.26
CA PRO A 31 -14.60 -25.51 -8.41
C PRO A 31 -13.57 -24.51 -8.95
N MET A 32 -13.09 -23.60 -8.09
CA MET A 32 -12.13 -22.58 -8.46
C MET A 32 -10.85 -22.69 -7.65
N ILE A 33 -9.71 -22.46 -8.31
CA ILE A 33 -8.39 -22.30 -7.67
C ILE A 33 -8.01 -20.84 -7.74
N HIS A 34 -7.91 -20.18 -6.57
CA HIS A 34 -7.62 -18.75 -6.47
C HIS A 34 -6.12 -18.48 -6.46
N LEU A 35 -5.58 -18.01 -7.58
CA LEU A 35 -4.19 -17.57 -7.72
C LEU A 35 -4.07 -16.07 -8.04
N GLY A 36 -5.19 -15.35 -8.06
CA GLY A 36 -5.24 -13.94 -8.47
C GLY A 36 -4.81 -12.95 -7.37
N LEU A 37 -4.88 -13.33 -6.10
CA LEU A 37 -4.48 -12.51 -4.96
C LEU A 37 -3.43 -13.23 -4.13
N GLY A 38 -2.29 -12.59 -3.90
CA GLY A 38 -1.22 -13.08 -3.05
C GLY A 38 -1.52 -12.94 -1.56
N GLN A 39 -2.67 -13.44 -1.11
CA GLN A 39 -3.03 -13.42 0.30
C GLN A 39 -2.44 -14.63 1.02
N PRO A 40 -1.70 -14.45 2.13
CA PRO A 40 -1.25 -15.57 2.95
C PRO A 40 -2.40 -16.40 3.48
N ASP A 41 -2.27 -17.73 3.47
CA ASP A 41 -3.25 -18.68 3.99
C ASP A 41 -3.16 -18.90 5.51
N PHE A 42 -2.05 -18.46 6.13
CA PHE A 42 -1.85 -18.51 7.57
C PHE A 42 -2.37 -17.26 8.28
N LYS A 43 -2.82 -17.42 9.50
CA LYS A 43 -3.37 -16.34 10.33
C LYS A 43 -2.26 -15.45 10.87
N THR A 44 -2.63 -14.21 11.21
CA THR A 44 -1.77 -13.31 11.99
C THR A 44 -1.28 -14.01 13.26
N PRO A 45 0.02 -13.92 13.62
CA PRO A 45 0.55 -14.54 14.83
C PRO A 45 -0.23 -14.16 16.08
N LYS A 46 -0.47 -15.14 16.95
CA LYS A 46 -1.32 -14.97 18.14
C LYS A 46 -0.89 -13.80 19.02
N HIS A 47 0.41 -13.63 19.25
CA HIS A 47 0.92 -12.53 20.08
C HIS A 47 0.61 -11.14 19.51
N VAL A 48 0.56 -11.01 18.17
CA VAL A 48 0.18 -9.74 17.51
C VAL A 48 -1.31 -9.46 17.71
N VAL A 49 -2.15 -10.50 17.54
CA VAL A 49 -3.59 -10.39 17.75
C VAL A 49 -3.92 -10.01 19.20
N GLU A 50 -3.29 -10.67 20.16
CA GLU A 50 -3.50 -10.39 21.59
C GLU A 50 -3.01 -8.98 21.99
N ALA A 51 -1.88 -8.53 21.42
CA ALA A 51 -1.40 -7.17 21.64
C ALA A 51 -2.39 -6.11 21.09
N ALA A 52 -2.97 -6.36 19.92
CA ALA A 52 -3.97 -5.46 19.35
C ALA A 52 -5.26 -5.40 20.21
N LYS A 53 -5.76 -6.54 20.67
CA LYS A 53 -6.92 -6.61 21.58
C LYS A 53 -6.64 -5.85 22.86
N LYS A 54 -5.49 -6.13 23.48
CA LYS A 54 -5.11 -5.44 24.72
C LYS A 54 -5.03 -3.92 24.52
N ALA A 55 -4.48 -3.43 23.41
CA ALA A 55 -4.41 -2.01 23.13
C ALA A 55 -5.80 -1.36 23.04
N LEU A 56 -6.79 -2.06 22.47
CA LEU A 56 -8.17 -1.61 22.44
C LEU A 56 -8.81 -1.60 23.84
N ASP A 57 -8.61 -2.66 24.61
CA ASP A 57 -9.13 -2.78 26.00
C ASP A 57 -8.51 -1.71 26.92
N ASP A 58 -7.23 -1.37 26.69
CA ASP A 58 -6.51 -0.30 27.41
C ASP A 58 -6.94 1.12 26.94
N GLY A 59 -7.81 1.26 25.93
CA GLY A 59 -8.31 2.54 25.45
C GLY A 59 -7.40 3.25 24.44
N HIS A 60 -6.43 2.57 23.83
CA HIS A 60 -5.55 3.13 22.80
C HIS A 60 -6.24 3.22 21.44
N HIS A 61 -7.33 3.99 21.35
CA HIS A 61 -8.09 4.19 20.11
C HIS A 61 -8.45 5.67 19.85
N GLY A 62 -7.78 6.60 20.54
CA GLY A 62 -7.94 8.04 20.36
C GLY A 62 -7.06 8.60 19.24
N TYR A 63 -7.11 9.91 19.06
CA TYR A 63 -6.23 10.62 18.13
C TYR A 63 -4.77 10.54 18.57
N VAL A 64 -3.88 10.40 17.57
CA VAL A 64 -2.44 10.35 17.75
C VAL A 64 -1.76 11.35 16.79
N LEU A 65 -0.45 11.51 16.91
CA LEU A 65 0.33 12.31 15.95
C LEU A 65 0.21 11.73 14.54
N SER A 66 0.23 12.61 13.54
CA SER A 66 0.06 12.25 12.12
C SER A 66 1.14 11.29 11.59
N ASN A 67 2.33 11.31 12.18
CA ASN A 67 3.42 10.39 11.85
C ASN A 67 3.38 9.05 12.64
N GLY A 68 2.37 8.85 13.48
CA GLY A 68 2.20 7.67 14.30
C GLY A 68 2.76 7.81 15.72
N ILE A 69 2.39 6.88 16.60
CA ILE A 69 2.84 6.89 18.00
C ILE A 69 4.35 6.65 18.09
N LEU A 70 5.00 7.32 19.04
CA LEU A 70 6.44 7.28 19.21
C LEU A 70 6.97 5.85 19.44
N GLU A 71 6.27 5.06 20.24
CA GLU A 71 6.63 3.68 20.55
C GLU A 71 6.71 2.79 19.31
N CYS A 72 5.76 2.97 18.37
CA CYS A 72 5.76 2.27 17.09
C CYS A 72 6.93 2.71 16.21
N ARG A 73 7.17 4.02 16.09
CA ARG A 73 8.30 4.58 15.32
C ARG A 73 9.65 4.10 15.87
N GLN A 74 9.81 4.09 17.20
CA GLN A 74 10.99 3.53 17.86
C GLN A 74 11.13 2.03 17.65
N ALA A 75 10.03 1.27 17.61
CA ALA A 75 10.08 -0.16 17.30
C ALA A 75 10.61 -0.41 15.89
N VAL A 76 10.19 0.41 14.92
CA VAL A 76 10.69 0.36 13.53
C VAL A 76 12.18 0.68 13.48
N THR A 77 12.66 1.71 14.18
CA THR A 77 14.10 2.05 14.18
C THR A 77 14.95 0.95 14.81
N ARG A 78 14.46 0.33 15.91
CA ARG A 78 15.15 -0.84 16.51
C ARG A 78 15.22 -2.02 15.54
N TRP A 79 14.14 -2.27 14.79
CA TRP A 79 14.12 -3.33 13.79
C TRP A 79 15.09 -3.06 12.64
N ILE A 80 15.12 -1.80 12.12
CA ILE A 80 16.06 -1.38 11.07
C ILE A 80 17.51 -1.56 11.55
N LYS A 81 17.84 -1.11 12.77
CA LYS A 81 19.17 -1.30 13.35
C LYS A 81 19.56 -2.76 13.44
N LYS A 82 18.64 -3.62 13.92
CA LYS A 82 18.89 -5.06 14.05
C LYS A 82 19.07 -5.75 12.69
N ARG A 83 18.29 -5.33 11.66
CA ARG A 83 18.25 -6.03 10.37
C ARG A 83 19.30 -5.53 9.38
N TYR A 84 19.62 -4.25 9.42
CA TYR A 84 20.46 -3.58 8.42
C TYR A 84 21.67 -2.87 9.02
N SER A 85 21.88 -2.92 10.34
CA SER A 85 22.92 -2.18 11.06
C SER A 85 22.90 -0.67 10.79
N ALA A 86 21.76 -0.13 10.43
CA ALA A 86 21.56 1.29 10.14
C ALA A 86 20.86 1.98 11.31
N GLU A 87 21.29 3.19 11.62
CA GLU A 87 20.65 4.05 12.62
C GLU A 87 19.72 5.04 11.92
N VAL A 88 18.48 5.08 12.36
CA VAL A 88 17.45 6.00 11.83
C VAL A 88 16.79 6.68 13.01
N ASP A 89 16.67 8.01 12.93
CA ASP A 89 15.93 8.79 13.91
C ASP A 89 14.44 8.46 13.84
N PRO A 90 13.74 8.18 14.97
CA PRO A 90 12.29 8.01 15.00
C PRO A 90 11.50 9.15 14.34
N GLU A 91 12.03 10.38 14.35
CA GLU A 91 11.38 11.52 13.69
C GLU A 91 11.39 11.42 12.15
N ARG A 92 12.17 10.53 11.58
CA ARG A 92 12.18 10.21 10.14
C ARG A 92 11.29 9.04 9.76
N ILE A 93 10.52 8.54 10.72
CA ILE A 93 9.58 7.41 10.50
C ILE A 93 8.14 7.94 10.46
N ILE A 94 7.42 7.55 9.45
CA ILE A 94 5.98 7.80 9.32
C ILE A 94 5.27 6.45 9.22
N ILE A 95 4.28 6.24 10.08
CA ILE A 95 3.43 5.03 10.04
C ILE A 95 2.22 5.33 9.18
N MET A 96 2.07 4.54 8.11
CA MET A 96 0.99 4.72 7.13
C MET A 96 0.00 3.55 7.17
N PRO A 97 -1.29 3.78 6.87
CA PRO A 97 -2.30 2.72 6.81
C PRO A 97 -2.18 1.90 5.52
N GLY A 98 -1.18 1.04 5.46
CA GLY A 98 -0.89 0.19 4.31
C GLY A 98 0.21 0.72 3.38
N GLY A 99 0.69 -0.12 2.46
CA GLY A 99 1.79 0.20 1.56
C GLY A 99 1.40 1.11 0.39
N LYS A 100 0.16 1.03 -0.10
CA LYS A 100 -0.29 1.84 -1.25
C LYS A 100 -0.22 3.35 -1.00
N PRO A 101 -0.74 3.89 0.12
CA PRO A 101 -0.56 5.31 0.45
C PRO A 101 0.90 5.72 0.55
N THR A 102 1.77 4.87 1.08
CA THR A 102 3.21 5.15 1.17
C THR A 102 3.82 5.40 -0.21
N MET A 103 3.55 4.53 -1.16
CA MET A 103 4.04 4.67 -2.54
C MET A 103 3.44 5.90 -3.23
N HIS A 104 2.13 6.12 -3.04
CA HIS A 104 1.43 7.27 -3.60
C HIS A 104 2.07 8.60 -3.13
N TYR A 105 2.24 8.78 -1.84
CA TYR A 105 2.83 10.00 -1.30
C TYR A 105 4.32 10.15 -1.64
N ALA A 106 5.10 9.05 -1.66
CA ALA A 106 6.49 9.11 -2.10
C ALA A 106 6.60 9.61 -3.53
N ILE A 107 5.79 9.08 -4.44
CA ILE A 107 5.76 9.52 -5.83
C ILE A 107 5.31 10.99 -5.94
N GLN A 108 4.29 11.40 -5.17
CA GLN A 108 3.85 12.80 -5.17
C GLN A 108 4.89 13.78 -4.60
N CYS A 109 5.64 13.37 -3.57
CA CYS A 109 6.64 14.24 -2.94
C CYS A 109 7.87 14.47 -3.81
N PHE A 110 8.24 13.51 -4.63
CA PHE A 110 9.48 13.54 -5.43
C PHE A 110 9.24 13.59 -6.94
N GLY A 111 8.00 13.35 -7.36
CA GLY A 111 7.60 13.35 -8.75
C GLY A 111 7.14 14.72 -9.21
N GLU A 112 7.90 15.33 -10.12
CA GLU A 112 7.57 16.59 -10.79
C GLU A 112 7.73 16.41 -12.31
N PRO A 113 7.24 17.34 -13.14
CA PRO A 113 7.44 17.27 -14.58
C PRO A 113 8.93 17.15 -14.94
N GLY A 114 9.29 16.06 -15.65
CA GLY A 114 10.66 15.72 -15.99
C GLY A 114 11.36 14.75 -15.02
N ALA A 115 10.74 14.37 -13.91
CA ALA A 115 11.24 13.31 -13.04
C ALA A 115 11.10 11.93 -13.69
N GLU A 116 12.09 11.08 -13.49
CA GLU A 116 12.09 9.70 -13.97
C GLU A 116 11.85 8.74 -12.81
N ILE A 117 10.91 7.80 -12.97
CA ILE A 117 10.62 6.75 -11.99
C ILE A 117 11.01 5.40 -12.58
N ILE A 118 11.96 4.74 -11.94
CA ILE A 118 12.43 3.41 -12.32
C ILE A 118 11.78 2.37 -11.40
N HIS A 119 11.09 1.40 -11.98
CA HIS A 119 10.50 0.28 -11.27
C HIS A 119 10.75 -1.05 -12.02
N PRO A 120 10.77 -2.21 -11.31
CA PRO A 120 10.95 -3.51 -11.97
C PRO A 120 9.73 -3.89 -12.82
N THR A 121 9.92 -4.78 -13.78
CA THR A 121 8.86 -5.39 -14.57
C THR A 121 9.03 -6.92 -14.54
N PRO A 122 8.00 -7.71 -14.18
CA PRO A 122 6.66 -7.32 -13.71
C PRO A 122 6.69 -6.68 -12.31
N ALA A 123 5.76 -5.77 -12.03
CA ALA A 123 5.72 -5.01 -10.78
C ALA A 123 4.30 -4.91 -10.21
N PHE A 124 4.22 -4.46 -8.98
CA PHE A 124 2.94 -4.14 -8.37
C PHE A 124 2.30 -2.95 -9.11
N PRO A 125 1.03 -3.05 -9.54
CA PRO A 125 0.42 -2.09 -10.47
C PRO A 125 0.40 -0.63 -10.01
N ILE A 126 0.53 -0.39 -8.70
CA ILE A 126 0.51 0.97 -8.16
C ILE A 126 1.69 1.83 -8.62
N TYR A 127 2.86 1.25 -8.88
CA TYR A 127 4.01 2.02 -9.35
C TYR A 127 3.66 2.72 -10.66
N GLU A 128 3.13 1.97 -11.60
CA GLU A 128 2.72 2.50 -12.91
C GLU A 128 1.52 3.45 -12.79
N SER A 129 0.43 3.00 -12.13
CA SER A 129 -0.81 3.78 -12.02
C SER A 129 -0.59 5.15 -11.39
N VAL A 130 0.18 5.25 -10.30
CA VAL A 130 0.41 6.54 -9.62
C VAL A 130 1.35 7.41 -10.44
N SER A 131 2.40 6.83 -11.03
CA SER A 131 3.34 7.56 -11.88
C SER A 131 2.61 8.21 -13.06
N TYR A 132 1.84 7.44 -13.82
CA TYR A 132 1.08 7.99 -14.96
C TYR A 132 -0.02 8.95 -14.57
N THR A 133 -0.67 8.79 -13.43
CA THR A 133 -1.76 9.67 -13.02
C THR A 133 -1.26 11.05 -12.57
N HIS A 134 -0.11 11.10 -11.90
CA HIS A 134 0.35 12.31 -11.24
C HIS A 134 1.57 12.97 -11.90
N LEU A 135 2.38 12.20 -12.67
CA LEU A 135 3.64 12.70 -13.23
C LEU A 135 3.60 12.93 -14.73
N THR A 136 2.60 12.48 -15.46
CA THR A 136 2.58 12.69 -16.89
C THR A 136 2.26 14.14 -17.24
N LEU A 137 3.27 14.80 -17.76
CA LEU A 137 3.06 15.69 -18.90
C LEU A 137 2.18 14.97 -19.94
N PRO A 138 1.27 15.67 -20.62
CA PRO A 138 0.63 15.10 -21.79
C PRO A 138 1.75 14.59 -22.70
N THR A 139 1.87 13.28 -22.86
CA THR A 139 2.65 12.71 -23.95
C THR A 139 2.10 13.35 -25.20
N MET A 140 2.91 14.17 -25.84
CA MET A 140 2.60 14.60 -27.19
C MET A 140 2.61 13.31 -28.01
N ASP A 141 1.43 12.90 -28.45
CA ASP A 141 1.30 11.86 -29.45
C ASP A 141 2.15 12.28 -30.66
N SER A 142 3.24 11.58 -30.87
CA SER A 142 4.03 11.68 -32.08
C SER A 142 3.48 10.74 -33.12
#